data_e43f45f073dd5e3e416a5597d8cfb0c8
#
_entry.id   e43f45f073dd5e3e416a5597d8cfb0c8
#
_cell.length_a   1.000
_cell.length_b   1.000
_cell.length_c   1.000
_cell.angle_alpha   90.00
_cell.angle_beta   90.00
_cell.angle_gamma   90.00
#
_symmetry.space_group_name_H-M   'P 1'
#
loop_
_entity.id
_entity.type
_entity.pdbx_description
1 polymer ?
#
loop_
_entity_poly.entity_id
_entity_poly.type
_entity_poly.pdbx_seq_one_letter_code
_entity_poly.pdbx_strand_id
1 'polypeptide(L)' 'MNGEWILVSERLPDLEDENGESPNVLGYYPDYPPDIQLVWYTGNGWEDGDGSGCDVKAPSHWMPLPAPPADGK' A
#
# COMPACT_ATOMS: atom_id res chain seq x y z
N MET A 1 15.35 -8.30 4.57
CA MET A 1 15.45 -6.88 4.60
C MET A 1 14.15 -6.22 4.18
N ASN A 2 13.70 -5.36 4.98
CA ASN A 2 12.52 -4.61 4.62
C ASN A 2 12.93 -3.49 3.71
N GLY A 3 11.99 -2.91 3.05
CA GLY A 3 12.25 -1.82 2.17
C GLY A 3 12.37 -2.20 0.72
N GLU A 4 12.15 -3.45 0.41
CA GLU A 4 12.17 -3.85 -0.98
C GLU A 4 10.81 -3.62 -1.62
N TRP A 5 10.82 -3.00 -2.77
CA TRP A 5 9.59 -2.76 -3.51
C TRP A 5 9.18 -4.01 -4.27
N ILE A 6 7.89 -4.29 -4.28
CA ILE A 6 7.33 -5.45 -4.95
C ILE A 6 6.51 -4.97 -6.13
N LEU A 7 6.77 -5.54 -7.31
CA LEU A 7 5.98 -5.20 -8.48
C LEU A 7 4.55 -5.66 -8.29
N VAL A 8 3.61 -4.77 -8.55
CA VAL A 8 2.20 -5.10 -8.43
C VAL A 8 1.84 -6.24 -9.38
N SER A 9 2.49 -6.28 -10.54
CA SER A 9 2.23 -7.33 -11.51
C SER A 9 2.72 -8.70 -11.07
N GLU A 10 3.60 -8.75 -10.07
CA GLU A 10 4.13 -10.01 -9.58
C GLU A 10 3.38 -10.50 -8.35
N ARG A 11 2.95 -9.57 -7.52
CA ARG A 11 2.31 -9.93 -6.27
C ARG A 11 1.50 -8.76 -5.76
N LEU A 12 0.34 -9.06 -5.20
CA LEU A 12 -0.53 -8.07 -4.60
C LEU A 12 -0.52 -8.24 -3.09
N PRO A 13 -0.83 -7.17 -2.34
CA PRO A 13 -0.91 -7.29 -0.89
C PRO A 13 -1.94 -8.33 -0.48
N ASP A 14 -1.67 -9.04 0.62
CA ASP A 14 -2.60 -10.01 1.14
C ASP A 14 -3.84 -9.31 1.68
N LEU A 15 -4.99 -9.91 1.45
CA LEU A 15 -6.25 -9.37 1.94
C LEU A 15 -6.51 -9.99 3.31
N GLU A 16 -6.04 -9.34 4.35
CA GLU A 16 -6.07 -9.88 5.71
C GLU A 16 -7.20 -9.37 6.56
N ASP A 17 -7.84 -8.32 6.12
CA ASP A 17 -8.90 -7.67 6.86
C ASP A 17 -10.17 -8.50 6.79
N GLU A 18 -11.04 -8.37 7.80
CA GLU A 18 -12.36 -9.01 7.76
C GLU A 18 -13.15 -8.57 6.55
N ASN A 19 -12.91 -7.38 6.07
CA ASN A 19 -13.61 -6.86 4.91
C ASN A 19 -13.00 -7.31 3.59
N GLY A 20 -11.97 -8.13 3.64
CA GLY A 20 -11.30 -8.59 2.43
C GLY A 20 -10.39 -7.55 1.83
N GLU A 21 -9.79 -6.73 2.66
CA GLU A 21 -8.89 -5.68 2.20
C GLU A 21 -7.53 -5.85 2.82
N SER A 22 -6.53 -5.27 2.18
CA SER A 22 -5.18 -5.34 2.73
C SER A 22 -5.00 -4.26 3.78
N PRO A 23 -3.98 -4.38 4.63
CA PRO A 23 -3.60 -3.25 5.46
C PRO A 23 -3.03 -2.15 4.59
N ASN A 24 -2.83 -0.98 5.20
CA ASN A 24 -2.18 0.11 4.49
C ASN A 24 -0.78 -0.30 4.08
N VAL A 25 -0.39 0.10 2.89
CA VAL A 25 0.95 -0.17 2.38
C VAL A 25 1.44 1.09 1.70
N LEU A 26 2.72 1.12 1.38
CA LEU A 26 3.28 2.21 0.58
C LEU A 26 3.16 1.83 -0.88
N GLY A 27 2.69 2.77 -1.70
CA GLY A 27 2.60 2.58 -3.13
C GLY A 27 3.52 3.54 -3.84
N TYR A 28 4.17 3.07 -4.89
CA TYR A 28 5.08 3.90 -5.67
C TYR A 28 4.41 4.31 -6.98
N TYR A 29 4.38 5.60 -7.22
CA TYR A 29 3.73 6.19 -8.41
C TYR A 29 4.74 7.05 -9.14
N PRO A 30 5.50 6.47 -10.06
CA PRO A 30 6.60 7.20 -10.70
C PRO A 30 6.18 8.43 -11.46
N ASP A 31 4.95 8.46 -11.97
CA ASP A 31 4.51 9.59 -12.79
C ASP A 31 3.48 10.47 -12.11
N TYR A 32 3.35 10.34 -10.79
CA TYR A 32 2.23 10.99 -10.11
C TYR A 32 2.67 11.44 -8.71
N PRO A 33 2.97 12.73 -8.55
CA PRO A 33 3.42 13.19 -7.24
C PRO A 33 2.28 13.18 -6.21
N PRO A 34 2.60 12.91 -4.94
CA PRO A 34 3.93 12.46 -4.49
C PRO A 34 4.20 11.04 -4.95
N ASP A 35 5.47 10.74 -5.17
CA ASP A 35 5.85 9.44 -5.72
C ASP A 35 5.45 8.30 -4.81
N ILE A 36 5.49 8.52 -3.51
CA ILE A 36 5.17 7.47 -2.54
C ILE A 36 3.93 7.91 -1.79
N GLN A 37 2.93 7.04 -1.77
CA GLN A 37 1.66 7.35 -1.15
C GLN A 37 1.20 6.18 -0.30
N LEU A 38 0.41 6.49 0.72
CA LEU A 38 -0.20 5.49 1.57
C LEU A 38 -1.49 5.02 0.91
N VAL A 39 -1.59 3.74 0.63
CA VAL A 39 -2.75 3.18 -0.07
C VAL A 39 -3.05 1.81 0.51
N TRP A 40 -4.20 1.25 0.15
CA TRP A 40 -4.46 -0.15 0.44
C TRP A 40 -5.17 -0.78 -0.73
N TYR A 41 -5.09 -2.10 -0.81
CA TYR A 41 -5.68 -2.88 -1.89
C TYR A 41 -6.98 -3.48 -1.41
N THR A 42 -8.06 -3.31 -2.17
CA THR A 42 -9.38 -3.75 -1.78
C THR A 42 -9.79 -5.08 -2.37
N GLY A 43 -8.93 -5.66 -3.22
CA GLY A 43 -9.31 -6.85 -3.95
C GLY A 43 -9.86 -6.52 -5.32
N ASN A 44 -10.40 -5.34 -5.50
CA ASN A 44 -10.91 -4.87 -6.78
C ASN A 44 -10.18 -3.65 -7.30
N GLY A 45 -9.41 -3.02 -6.44
CA GLY A 45 -8.70 -1.81 -6.82
C GLY A 45 -7.95 -1.27 -5.63
N TRP A 46 -7.56 -0.01 -5.71
CA TRP A 46 -6.75 0.63 -4.69
C TRP A 46 -7.45 1.87 -4.20
N GLU A 47 -7.26 2.18 -2.92
CA GLU A 47 -7.85 3.36 -2.31
C GLU A 47 -6.82 4.12 -1.52
N ASP A 48 -7.07 5.42 -1.38
CA ASP A 48 -6.18 6.31 -0.65
C ASP A 48 -6.20 5.96 0.84
N GLY A 49 -5.04 5.78 1.40
CA GLY A 49 -4.91 5.37 2.79
C GLY A 49 -5.04 6.49 3.80
N ASP A 50 -5.30 7.72 3.36
CA ASP A 50 -5.43 8.82 4.28
C ASP A 50 -6.84 8.93 4.87
N GLY A 51 -7.71 8.00 4.52
CA GLY A 51 -9.04 7.99 5.09
C GLY A 51 -10.08 8.66 4.22
N SER A 52 -9.69 9.19 3.09
CA SER A 52 -10.65 9.85 2.20
C SER A 52 -11.55 8.84 1.51
N GLY A 53 -11.12 7.60 1.38
CA GLY A 53 -11.90 6.58 0.70
C GLY A 53 -11.97 6.75 -0.79
N CYS A 54 -11.10 7.57 -1.35
CA CYS A 54 -11.10 7.82 -2.78
C CYS A 54 -10.39 6.71 -3.52
N ASP A 55 -10.92 6.32 -4.66
CA ASP A 55 -10.24 5.38 -5.53
C ASP A 55 -9.01 6.03 -6.11
N VAL A 56 -7.93 5.26 -6.18
CA VAL A 56 -6.71 5.74 -6.82
C VAL A 56 -6.26 4.67 -7.81
N LYS A 57 -5.43 5.09 -8.75
CA LYS A 57 -4.89 4.12 -9.70
C LYS A 57 -3.90 3.21 -8.99
N ALA A 58 -3.65 2.06 -9.59
CA ALA A 58 -2.70 1.11 -9.02
C ALA A 58 -1.29 1.67 -9.08
N PRO A 59 -0.51 1.49 -8.00
CA PRO A 59 0.90 1.85 -8.07
C PRO A 59 1.65 0.85 -8.94
N SER A 60 2.84 1.21 -9.35
CA SER A 60 3.68 0.25 -10.08
C SER A 60 4.29 -0.75 -9.11
N HIS A 61 4.60 -0.30 -7.91
CA HIS A 61 5.22 -1.12 -6.87
C HIS A 61 4.55 -0.82 -5.54
N TRP A 62 4.68 -1.74 -4.61
CA TRP A 62 4.20 -1.52 -3.26
C TRP A 62 5.14 -2.19 -2.28
N MET A 63 5.04 -1.81 -1.02
CA MET A 63 5.78 -2.50 0.03
C MET A 63 5.02 -2.33 1.35
N PRO A 64 5.17 -3.29 2.26
CA PRO A 64 4.51 -3.17 3.56
C PRO A 64 5.08 -1.99 4.33
N LEU A 65 4.25 -1.44 5.22
CA LEU A 65 4.73 -0.39 6.10
C LEU A 65 5.77 -0.97 7.05
N PRO A 66 6.81 -0.20 7.38
CA PRO A 66 7.77 -0.68 8.36
C PRO A 66 7.13 -0.80 9.72
N ALA A 67 7.63 -1.73 10.51
CA ALA A 67 7.14 -1.92 11.86
C ALA A 67 7.51 -0.71 12.70
N PRO A 68 6.69 -0.36 13.69
CA PRO A 68 7.04 0.73 14.58
C PRO A 68 8.27 0.37 15.42
N PRO A 69 8.92 1.37 16.01
CA PRO A 69 10.06 1.08 16.87
C PRO A 69 9.67 0.15 18.01
N ALA A 70 10.59 -0.68 18.41
CA ALA A 70 10.31 -1.68 19.44
C ALA A 70 9.91 -1.04 20.77
N ASP A 71 10.44 0.13 21.06
CA ASP A 71 10.14 0.79 22.33
C ASP A 71 8.88 1.65 22.25
N GLY A 72 8.23 1.70 21.11
CA GLY A 72 6.99 2.41 20.95
C GLY A 72 7.11 3.91 21.04
N LYS A 73 8.28 4.43 20.94
CA LYS A 73 8.50 5.87 21.09
C LYS A 73 8.88 6.53 19.80
#